data_4692c55b9110547563d0af0cbdfbccac
#
_entry.id   4692c55b9110547563d0af0cbdfbccac
#
_cell.length_a   1.000
_cell.length_b   1.000
_cell.length_c   1.000
_cell.angle_alpha   90.00
_cell.angle_beta   90.00
_cell.angle_gamma   90.00
#
_symmetry.space_group_name_H-M   'P 1'
#
loop_
_entity.id
_entity.type
_entity.pdbx_description
1 polymer ?
#
loop_
_entity_poly.entity_id
_entity_poly.type
_entity_poly.pdbx_seq_one_letter_code
_entity_poly.pdbx_strand_id
1 'polypeptide(L)'
;MQHECRITVLETKVFEDYQEHYLANPKSGPCPCFRKGDTFLLKRTPERDDFYRLMDGKFCGEAWDAISRYVYTALQGGAIMHNWTNDERMMIAC
;
A
#
# COMPACT_ATOMS: atom_id res chain seq x y z
N MET A 1 1.01 1.26 23.04
CA MET A 1 0.76 2.45 22.23
C MET A 1 0.87 2.11 20.75
N GLN A 2 -0.09 2.52 19.97
CA GLN A 2 -0.04 2.33 18.51
C GLN A 2 0.80 3.44 17.86
N HIS A 3 1.48 3.09 16.81
CA HIS A 3 2.24 4.01 15.98
C HIS A 3 1.44 4.35 14.73
N GLU A 4 1.90 5.31 13.95
CA GLU A 4 1.31 5.65 12.67
C GLU A 4 2.08 4.95 11.56
N CYS A 5 1.41 4.71 10.43
CA CYS A 5 2.03 4.15 9.25
C CYS A 5 1.70 5.01 8.04
N ARG A 6 2.71 5.39 7.28
CA ARG A 6 2.53 6.10 6.01
C ARG A 6 2.80 5.17 4.86
N ILE A 7 1.87 5.14 3.92
CA ILE A 7 2.03 4.45 2.64
C ILE A 7 2.25 5.51 1.57
N THR A 8 3.31 5.36 0.79
CA THR A 8 3.62 6.27 -0.31
C THR A 8 3.70 5.47 -1.60
N VAL A 9 2.98 5.91 -2.62
CA VAL A 9 3.07 5.33 -3.96
C VAL A 9 4.29 5.91 -4.66
N LEU A 10 5.36 5.13 -4.75
CA LEU A 10 6.62 5.58 -5.33
C LEU A 10 6.57 5.62 -6.86
N GLU A 11 5.91 4.64 -7.47
CA GLU A 11 5.84 4.52 -8.91
C GLU A 11 4.62 3.68 -9.31
N THR A 12 4.09 3.94 -10.49
CA THR A 12 3.09 3.07 -11.13
C THR A 12 3.58 2.72 -12.52
N LYS A 13 3.28 1.50 -12.97
CA LYS A 13 3.69 1.03 -14.29
C LYS A 13 2.52 0.34 -14.99
N VAL A 14 2.52 0.45 -16.31
CA VAL A 14 1.57 -0.24 -17.18
C VAL A 14 2.38 -1.13 -18.13
N PHE A 15 2.02 -2.39 -18.20
CA PHE A 15 2.61 -3.34 -19.14
C PHE A 15 1.64 -3.49 -20.32
N GLU A 16 1.73 -2.58 -21.27
CA GLU A 16 0.77 -2.49 -22.40
C GLU A 16 0.71 -3.78 -23.19
N ASP A 17 1.86 -4.43 -23.41
CA ASP A 17 1.93 -5.68 -24.16
C ASP A 17 1.10 -6.78 -23.49
N TYR A 18 1.19 -6.90 -22.14
CA TYR A 18 0.43 -7.88 -21.40
C TYR A 18 -1.06 -7.53 -21.37
N GLN A 19 -1.39 -6.26 -21.31
CA GLN A 19 -2.78 -5.84 -21.38
C GLN A 19 -3.41 -6.20 -22.72
N GLU A 20 -2.69 -6.00 -23.81
CA GLU A 20 -3.17 -6.36 -25.14
C GLU A 20 -3.38 -7.86 -25.29
N HIS A 21 -2.48 -8.68 -24.72
CA HIS A 21 -2.54 -10.12 -24.88
C HIS A 21 -3.54 -10.80 -23.95
N TYR A 22 -3.75 -10.28 -22.75
CA TYR A 22 -4.42 -11.05 -21.71
C TYR A 22 -5.66 -10.39 -21.13
N LEU A 23 -5.85 -9.09 -21.27
CA LEU A 23 -7.01 -8.44 -20.68
C LEU A 23 -8.19 -8.41 -21.65
N ALA A 24 -9.40 -8.50 -21.08
CA ALA A 24 -10.63 -8.37 -21.85
C ALA A 24 -10.71 -7.01 -22.56
N ASN A 25 -10.21 -5.96 -21.92
CA ASN A 25 -10.02 -4.65 -22.52
C ASN A 25 -8.53 -4.42 -22.77
N PRO A 26 -8.03 -4.55 -24.03
CA PRO A 26 -6.62 -4.37 -24.32
C PRO A 26 -6.07 -2.97 -24.04
N LYS A 27 -6.95 -2.00 -23.89
CA LYS A 27 -6.59 -0.59 -23.63
C LYS A 27 -7.00 -0.15 -22.23
N SER A 28 -6.89 -1.07 -21.24
CA SER A 28 -7.27 -0.77 -19.86
C SER A 28 -6.51 0.41 -19.26
N GLY A 29 -5.24 0.57 -19.63
CA GLY A 29 -4.43 1.68 -19.14
C GLY A 29 -3.96 1.50 -17.70
N PRO A 30 -3.54 2.58 -17.04
CA PRO A 30 -3.02 2.53 -15.68
C PRO A 30 -4.09 2.24 -14.63
N CYS A 31 -3.64 1.81 -13.45
CA CYS A 31 -4.52 1.58 -12.30
C CYS A 31 -5.25 2.88 -11.94
N PRO A 32 -6.59 2.85 -11.83
CA PRO A 32 -7.35 4.06 -11.49
C PRO A 32 -7.29 4.41 -10.00
N CYS A 33 -6.81 3.51 -9.13
CA CYS A 33 -6.83 3.71 -7.68
C CYS A 33 -5.69 4.58 -7.17
N PHE A 34 -4.54 4.52 -7.83
CA PHE A 34 -3.33 5.18 -7.34
C PHE A 34 -2.63 5.98 -8.41
N ARG A 35 -1.96 7.05 -7.97
CA ARG A 35 -1.05 7.83 -8.79
C ARG A 35 0.30 7.94 -8.06
N LYS A 36 1.37 8.07 -8.82
CA LYS A 36 2.70 8.31 -8.27
C LYS A 36 2.66 9.52 -7.32
N GLY A 37 3.20 9.34 -6.14
CA GLY A 37 3.25 10.39 -5.13
C GLY A 37 2.08 10.40 -4.15
N ASP A 38 1.04 9.59 -4.38
CA ASP A 38 -0.06 9.48 -3.43
C ASP A 38 0.45 8.99 -2.09
N THR A 39 -0.05 9.58 -1.00
CA THR A 39 0.30 9.18 0.36
C THR A 39 -0.95 8.91 1.18
N PHE A 40 -0.85 7.93 2.07
CA PHE A 40 -1.93 7.55 2.97
C PHE A 40 -1.35 7.40 4.37
N LEU A 41 -1.88 8.15 5.32
CA LEU A 41 -1.46 8.06 6.71
C LEU A 41 -2.49 7.26 7.49
N LEU A 42 -2.06 6.13 8.03
CA LEU A 42 -2.92 5.23 8.79
C LEU A 42 -2.68 5.40 10.27
N LYS A 43 -3.78 5.47 11.01
CA LYS A 43 -3.79 5.57 12.47
C LYS A 43 -4.72 4.52 13.05
N ARG A 44 -4.43 4.09 14.26
CA ARG A 44 -5.33 3.27 15.04
C ARG A 44 -5.51 3.91 16.42
N THR A 45 -6.67 4.45 16.64
CA THR A 45 -7.08 5.09 17.90
C THR A 45 -8.44 4.52 18.31
N PRO A 46 -8.93 4.81 19.55
CA PRO A 46 -10.29 4.41 19.89
C PRO A 46 -11.36 4.95 18.95
N GLU A 47 -11.11 6.08 18.30
CA GLU A 47 -12.06 6.73 17.41
C GLU A 47 -11.85 6.39 15.94
N ARG A 48 -10.69 5.84 15.59
CA ARG A 48 -10.33 5.63 14.19
C ARG A 48 -9.47 4.38 14.03
N ASP A 49 -9.95 3.43 13.25
CA ASP A 49 -9.21 2.21 12.93
C ASP A 49 -9.04 2.12 11.41
N ASP A 50 -7.93 2.62 10.93
CA ASP A 50 -7.64 2.62 9.49
C ASP A 50 -7.22 1.26 8.97
N PHE A 51 -6.71 0.38 9.84
CA PHE A 51 -6.25 -0.94 9.42
C PHE A 51 -7.42 -1.82 8.98
N TYR A 52 -8.39 -2.04 9.87
CA TYR A 52 -9.51 -2.93 9.57
C TYR A 52 -10.55 -2.30 8.67
N ARG A 53 -10.66 -0.99 8.67
CA ARG A 53 -11.64 -0.26 7.86
C ARG A 53 -11.08 0.24 6.53
N LEU A 54 -9.80 0.00 6.24
CA LEU A 54 -9.15 0.48 5.01
C LEU A 54 -9.42 1.96 4.77
N MET A 55 -9.28 2.77 5.83
CA MET A 55 -9.56 4.21 5.76
C MET A 55 -10.96 4.50 5.18
N ASP A 56 -11.97 3.83 5.71
CA ASP A 56 -13.37 3.90 5.26
C ASP A 56 -13.55 3.44 3.80
N GLY A 57 -12.79 2.43 3.39
CA GLY A 57 -12.88 1.87 2.06
C GLY A 57 -12.15 2.66 0.98
N LYS A 58 -11.29 3.59 1.37
CA LYS A 58 -10.58 4.46 0.41
C LYS A 58 -9.31 3.84 -0.15
N PHE A 59 -8.94 2.66 0.30
CA PHE A 59 -7.73 2.00 -0.18
C PHE A 59 -8.09 0.79 -1.03
N CYS A 60 -7.23 0.45 -2.00
CA CYS A 60 -7.44 -0.70 -2.87
C CYS A 60 -7.22 -2.01 -2.11
N GLY A 61 -8.20 -2.91 -2.14
CA GLY A 61 -8.12 -4.19 -1.45
C GLY A 61 -7.02 -5.12 -1.97
N GLU A 62 -6.74 -5.09 -3.26
CA GLU A 62 -5.67 -5.91 -3.84
C GLU A 62 -4.29 -5.44 -3.37
N ALA A 63 -4.06 -4.14 -3.37
CA ALA A 63 -2.82 -3.58 -2.83
C ALA A 63 -2.70 -3.86 -1.34
N TRP A 64 -3.81 -3.82 -0.62
CA TRP A 64 -3.85 -4.13 0.81
C TRP A 64 -3.40 -5.56 1.10
N ASP A 65 -3.83 -6.52 0.30
CA ASP A 65 -3.41 -7.91 0.45
C ASP A 65 -1.88 -8.06 0.36
N ALA A 66 -1.24 -7.25 -0.45
CA ALA A 66 0.21 -7.31 -0.61
C ALA A 66 0.97 -6.70 0.57
N ILE A 67 0.42 -5.69 1.24
CA ILE A 67 1.17 -4.87 2.20
C ILE A 67 0.62 -4.91 3.64
N SER A 68 -0.56 -5.49 3.87
CA SER A 68 -1.25 -5.37 5.16
C SER A 68 -0.42 -5.85 6.35
N ARG A 69 0.32 -6.95 6.20
CA ARG A 69 1.17 -7.45 7.30
C ARG A 69 2.28 -6.48 7.68
N TYR A 70 2.83 -5.78 6.71
CA TYR A 70 3.85 -4.77 6.96
C TYR A 70 3.26 -3.54 7.63
N VAL A 71 2.08 -3.13 7.19
CA VAL A 71 1.35 -2.02 7.80
C VAL A 71 1.00 -2.33 9.25
N TYR A 72 0.53 -3.55 9.51
CA TYR A 72 0.23 -3.98 10.88
C TYR A 72 1.47 -3.92 11.76
N THR A 73 2.60 -4.45 11.27
CA THR A 73 3.88 -4.40 11.98
C THR A 73 4.29 -2.98 12.30
N ALA A 74 4.18 -2.07 11.33
CA ALA A 74 4.52 -0.66 11.51
C ALA A 74 3.63 -0.01 12.58
N LEU A 75 2.33 -0.29 12.55
CA LEU A 75 1.39 0.25 13.53
C LEU A 75 1.67 -0.24 14.95
N GLN A 76 2.29 -1.41 15.08
CA GLN A 76 2.71 -1.96 16.37
C GLN A 76 4.11 -1.49 16.78
N GLY A 77 4.79 -0.69 15.96
CA GLY A 77 6.12 -0.17 16.26
C GLY A 77 7.24 -1.17 16.04
N GLY A 78 6.99 -2.26 15.28
CA GLY A 78 8.00 -3.27 14.99
C GLY A 78 8.97 -2.85 13.89
N ALA A 79 10.13 -3.52 13.87
CA ALA A 79 11.09 -3.40 12.77
C ALA A 79 10.60 -4.26 11.61
N ILE A 80 10.29 -3.63 10.49
CA ILE A 80 9.62 -4.29 9.37
C ILE A 80 10.61 -5.12 8.55
N MET A 81 11.76 -4.53 8.23
CA MET A 81 12.76 -5.16 7.38
C MET A 81 14.17 -4.91 7.91
N HIS A 82 14.48 -5.56 9.01
CA HIS A 82 15.80 -5.42 9.64
C HIS A 82 16.91 -5.87 8.65
N ASN A 83 17.87 -5.01 8.43
CA ASN A 83 19.01 -5.22 7.52
C ASN A 83 18.62 -5.45 6.05
N TRP A 84 17.36 -5.21 5.68
CA TRP A 84 16.93 -5.33 4.29
C TRP A 84 16.82 -3.97 3.61
N THR A 85 16.06 -3.05 4.21
CA THR A 85 16.01 -1.68 3.74
C THR A 85 17.01 -0.83 4.51
N ASN A 86 17.32 0.36 4.00
CA ASN A 86 18.23 1.28 4.68
C ASN A 86 17.58 2.00 5.87
N ASP A 87 16.33 1.74 6.15
CA ASP A 87 15.60 2.22 7.30
C ASP A 87 14.74 1.06 7.83
N GLU A 88 15.00 0.66 9.08
CA GLU A 88 14.28 -0.46 9.70
C GLU A 88 12.78 -0.25 9.79
N ARG A 89 12.33 0.99 9.74
CA ARG A 89 10.92 1.35 9.82
C ARG A 89 10.24 1.43 8.46
N MET A 90 10.96 1.06 7.40
CA MET A 90 10.46 1.20 6.04
C MET A 90 10.46 -0.14 5.31
N MET A 91 9.43 -0.34 4.50
CA MET A 91 9.33 -1.45 3.58
C MET A 91 9.05 -0.93 2.18
N ILE A 92 9.72 -1.49 1.19
CA ILE A 92 9.41 -1.26 -0.23
C ILE A 92 8.79 -2.54 -0.77
N ALA A 93 7.61 -2.43 -1.36
CA ALA A 93 6.87 -3.55 -1.92
C ALA A 93 6.41 -3.26 -3.35
N CYS A 94 6.25 -4.32 -4.12
CA CYS A 94 5.66 -4.24 -5.47
C CYS A 94 4.15 -4.29 -5.42
#